data_53e0ac661b7078a12dbc44662749f85f
#
_entry.id   53e0ac661b7078a12dbc44662749f85f
#
_cell.length_a   1.000
_cell.length_b   1.000
_cell.length_c   1.000
_cell.angle_alpha   90.00
_cell.angle_beta   90.00
_cell.angle_gamma   90.00
#
_symmetry.space_group_name_H-M   'P 1'
#
loop_
_entity.id
_entity.type
_entity.pdbx_description
1 polymer ?
#
loop_
_entity_poly.entity_id
_entity_poly.type
_entity_poly.pdbx_seq_one_letter_code
_entity_poly.pdbx_strand_id
1 'polypeptide(L)'
;MTMNGFGFFARTRATREKLEQHRLRLYRIAYSWTHNRALADDLTQETLAKALRNFAQLRDHDAGAAWLYRILANCYHDHFRRTREMEEIAEDTLIEHSGPEQESGARQLMRKVRAAIARLPEGQRQVVTLVDMEGFSYVEVAQILDVPIGTVMSRLCRARGVLKEWLRAELAPAAAAPEAKIRRIK
;
A
#
# COMPACT_ATOMS: atom_id res chain seq x y z
N MET A 1 -43.56 11.06 -17.97
CA MET A 1 -42.76 9.83 -17.91
C MET A 1 -41.79 9.98 -16.74
N THR A 2 -42.27 9.67 -15.54
CA THR A 2 -41.56 9.88 -14.25
C THR A 2 -40.57 8.74 -14.05
N MET A 3 -39.29 8.97 -14.29
CA MET A 3 -38.22 8.02 -13.95
C MET A 3 -38.20 7.82 -12.44
N ASN A 4 -38.45 6.58 -12.01
CA ASN A 4 -38.51 6.13 -10.62
C ASN A 4 -37.26 6.55 -9.82
N GLY A 5 -37.36 7.61 -9.04
CA GLY A 5 -36.32 8.05 -8.09
C GLY A 5 -35.96 6.93 -7.10
N PHE A 6 -36.88 6.04 -6.78
CA PHE A 6 -36.67 4.90 -5.89
C PHE A 6 -35.63 3.90 -6.42
N GLY A 7 -35.61 3.63 -7.72
CA GLY A 7 -34.64 2.72 -8.35
C GLY A 7 -33.23 3.30 -8.38
N PHE A 8 -33.08 4.62 -8.49
CA PHE A 8 -31.80 5.32 -8.44
C PHE A 8 -31.19 5.24 -7.03
N PHE A 9 -31.98 5.51 -5.99
CA PHE A 9 -31.51 5.44 -4.60
C PHE A 9 -31.16 4.02 -4.16
N ALA A 10 -31.94 3.00 -4.56
CA ALA A 10 -31.64 1.61 -4.26
C ALA A 10 -30.35 1.13 -4.94
N ARG A 11 -30.12 1.52 -6.19
CA ARG A 11 -28.88 1.24 -6.94
C ARG A 11 -27.67 1.90 -6.30
N THR A 12 -27.79 3.13 -5.87
CA THR A 12 -26.72 3.89 -5.21
C THR A 12 -26.37 3.27 -3.86
N ARG A 13 -27.37 2.77 -3.10
CA ARG A 13 -27.14 2.11 -1.81
C ARG A 13 -26.40 0.79 -1.98
N ALA A 14 -26.85 -0.09 -2.89
CA ALA A 14 -26.17 -1.36 -3.16
C ALA A 14 -24.75 -1.17 -3.69
N THR A 15 -24.53 -0.15 -4.51
CA THR A 15 -23.19 0.22 -4.98
C THR A 15 -22.31 0.67 -3.83
N ARG A 16 -22.83 1.53 -2.95
CA ARG A 16 -22.08 2.01 -1.77
C ARG A 16 -21.70 0.86 -0.85
N GLU A 17 -22.61 -0.07 -0.58
CA GLU A 17 -22.34 -1.26 0.24
C GLU A 17 -21.23 -2.13 -0.37
N LYS A 18 -21.24 -2.36 -1.68
CA LYS A 18 -20.17 -3.08 -2.38
C LYS A 18 -18.81 -2.37 -2.29
N LEU A 19 -18.77 -1.06 -2.47
CA LEU A 19 -17.54 -0.28 -2.38
C LEU A 19 -17.00 -0.25 -0.96
N GLU A 20 -17.90 -0.16 0.04
CA GLU A 20 -17.50 -0.15 1.45
C GLU A 20 -16.85 -1.48 1.89
N GLN A 21 -17.21 -2.62 1.28
CA GLN A 21 -16.53 -3.91 1.51
C GLN A 21 -15.05 -3.88 1.15
N HIS A 22 -14.64 -3.01 0.20
CA HIS A 22 -13.25 -2.85 -0.19
C HIS A 22 -12.47 -1.81 0.64
N ARG A 23 -13.15 -1.03 1.49
CA ARG A 23 -12.55 0.09 2.24
C ARG A 23 -11.31 -0.31 3.02
N LEU A 24 -11.41 -1.37 3.83
CA LEU A 24 -10.28 -1.82 4.64
C LEU A 24 -9.08 -2.25 3.78
N ARG A 25 -9.34 -2.89 2.65
CA ARG A 25 -8.30 -3.33 1.72
C ARG A 25 -7.63 -2.14 1.02
N LEU A 26 -8.43 -1.16 0.57
CA LEU A 26 -7.93 0.10 0.02
C LEU A 26 -7.03 0.83 1.02
N TYR A 27 -7.49 0.96 2.27
CA TYR A 27 -6.73 1.60 3.33
C TYR A 27 -5.39 0.89 3.59
N ARG A 28 -5.38 -0.45 3.67
CA ARG A 28 -4.14 -1.22 3.87
C ARG A 28 -3.14 -1.00 2.75
N ILE A 29 -3.59 -0.98 1.51
CA ILE A 29 -2.75 -0.70 0.34
C ILE A 29 -2.22 0.74 0.40
N ALA A 30 -3.10 1.72 0.60
CA ALA A 30 -2.73 3.12 0.72
C ALA A 30 -1.72 3.35 1.86
N TYR A 31 -1.95 2.75 3.02
CA TYR A 31 -1.03 2.83 4.15
C TYR A 31 0.32 2.16 3.86
N SER A 32 0.33 1.04 3.17
CA SER A 32 1.56 0.35 2.76
C SER A 32 2.41 1.19 1.78
N TRP A 33 1.75 2.06 1.01
CA TRP A 33 2.42 2.94 0.06
C TRP A 33 2.90 4.26 0.68
N THR A 34 2.11 4.82 1.60
CA THR A 34 2.33 6.17 2.17
C THR A 34 3.05 6.14 3.52
N HIS A 35 2.87 5.07 4.30
CA HIS A 35 3.26 4.96 5.71
C HIS A 35 2.71 6.08 6.60
N ASN A 36 1.71 6.83 6.12
CA ASN A 36 1.02 7.90 6.80
C ASN A 36 -0.46 7.56 6.94
N ARG A 37 -0.97 7.50 8.18
CA ARG A 37 -2.35 7.10 8.47
C ARG A 37 -3.38 8.08 7.94
N ALA A 38 -3.13 9.37 8.11
CA ALA A 38 -4.05 10.41 7.64
C ALA A 38 -4.14 10.41 6.12
N LEU A 39 -2.99 10.39 5.43
CA LEU A 39 -2.95 10.34 3.97
C LEU A 39 -3.57 9.04 3.42
N ALA A 40 -3.37 7.90 4.08
CA ALA A 40 -3.98 6.65 3.67
C ALA A 40 -5.52 6.68 3.79
N ASP A 41 -6.05 7.33 4.82
CA ASP A 41 -7.50 7.51 4.99
C ASP A 41 -8.05 8.48 3.94
N ASP A 42 -7.38 9.59 3.70
CA ASP A 42 -7.76 10.57 2.66
C ASP A 42 -7.79 9.95 1.26
N LEU A 43 -6.74 9.21 0.88
CA LEU A 43 -6.67 8.49 -0.40
C LEU A 43 -7.77 7.44 -0.52
N THR A 44 -8.09 6.74 0.57
CA THR A 44 -9.18 5.77 0.60
C THR A 44 -10.53 6.44 0.39
N GLN A 45 -10.81 7.53 1.07
CA GLN A 45 -12.05 8.30 0.93
C GLN A 45 -12.18 8.90 -0.46
N GLU A 46 -11.12 9.49 -1.00
CA GLU A 46 -11.10 10.05 -2.36
C GLU A 46 -11.35 8.95 -3.40
N THR A 47 -10.74 7.78 -3.24
CA THR A 47 -10.95 6.62 -4.12
C THR A 47 -12.40 6.18 -4.12
N LEU A 48 -13.02 6.00 -2.95
CA LEU A 48 -14.42 5.60 -2.83
C LEU A 48 -15.36 6.67 -3.42
N ALA A 49 -15.07 7.94 -3.21
CA ALA A 49 -15.84 9.04 -3.78
C ALA A 49 -15.74 9.09 -5.31
N LYS A 50 -14.54 8.89 -5.89
CA LYS A 50 -14.34 8.81 -7.34
C LYS A 50 -15.01 7.55 -7.92
N ALA A 51 -14.90 6.42 -7.23
CA ALA A 51 -15.54 5.18 -7.64
C ALA A 51 -17.07 5.32 -7.66
N LEU A 52 -17.66 5.90 -6.63
CA LEU A 52 -19.12 6.10 -6.56
C LEU A 52 -19.63 7.00 -7.69
N ARG A 53 -18.91 8.06 -8.04
CA ARG A 53 -19.25 8.97 -9.15
C ARG A 53 -19.18 8.27 -10.51
N ASN A 54 -18.21 7.40 -10.70
CA ASN A 54 -17.92 6.78 -12.00
C ASN A 54 -18.50 5.37 -12.14
N PHE A 55 -19.16 4.84 -11.10
CA PHE A 55 -19.69 3.45 -11.09
C PHE A 55 -20.69 3.19 -12.21
N ALA A 56 -21.51 4.18 -12.58
CA ALA A 56 -22.49 4.06 -13.67
C ALA A 56 -21.83 3.85 -15.05
N GLN A 57 -20.55 4.18 -15.21
CA GLN A 57 -19.79 4.03 -16.45
C GLN A 57 -19.08 2.66 -16.54
N LEU A 58 -19.08 1.90 -15.44
CA LEU A 58 -18.47 0.58 -15.41
C LEU A 58 -19.32 -0.42 -16.19
N ARG A 59 -18.87 -0.77 -17.40
CA ARG A 59 -19.59 -1.70 -18.31
C ARG A 59 -19.43 -3.17 -17.90
N ASP A 60 -18.37 -3.49 -17.18
CA ASP A 60 -18.03 -4.85 -16.76
C ASP A 60 -17.84 -4.89 -15.24
N HIS A 61 -18.76 -5.58 -14.55
CA HIS A 61 -18.73 -5.71 -13.10
C HIS A 61 -17.64 -6.67 -12.61
N ASP A 62 -17.13 -7.57 -13.47
CA ASP A 62 -16.07 -8.51 -13.13
C ASP A 62 -14.68 -7.84 -13.16
N ALA A 63 -14.50 -6.80 -13.98
CA ALA A 63 -13.31 -5.95 -13.96
C ALA A 63 -13.28 -4.97 -12.76
N GLY A 64 -14.32 -4.96 -11.93
CA GLY A 64 -14.56 -3.94 -10.90
C GLY A 64 -13.49 -3.87 -9.81
N ALA A 65 -12.85 -4.98 -9.47
CA ALA A 65 -11.81 -4.97 -8.44
C ALA A 65 -10.55 -4.24 -8.93
N ALA A 66 -9.98 -4.63 -10.06
CA ALA A 66 -8.79 -3.97 -10.62
C ALA A 66 -9.03 -2.48 -10.92
N TRP A 67 -10.22 -2.15 -11.45
CA TRP A 67 -10.62 -0.76 -11.70
C TRP A 67 -10.62 0.09 -10.42
N LEU A 68 -11.17 -0.42 -9.31
CA LEU A 68 -11.20 0.30 -8.03
C LEU A 68 -9.80 0.58 -7.51
N TYR A 69 -8.90 -0.40 -7.59
CA TYR A 69 -7.51 -0.24 -7.15
C TYR A 69 -6.69 0.64 -8.10
N ARG A 70 -7.04 0.68 -9.40
CA ARG A 70 -6.50 1.65 -10.34
C ARG A 70 -6.89 3.09 -9.98
N ILE A 71 -8.12 3.32 -9.50
CA ILE A 71 -8.50 4.65 -8.97
C ILE A 71 -7.61 5.02 -7.79
N LEU A 72 -7.35 4.08 -6.86
CA LEU A 72 -6.43 4.33 -5.73
C LEU A 72 -5.02 4.69 -6.22
N ALA A 73 -4.47 3.94 -7.18
CA ALA A 73 -3.15 4.23 -7.75
C ALA A 73 -3.09 5.63 -8.37
N ASN A 74 -4.14 6.02 -9.09
CA ASN A 74 -4.23 7.36 -9.68
C ASN A 74 -4.33 8.45 -8.60
N CYS A 75 -5.15 8.26 -7.55
CA CYS A 75 -5.23 9.21 -6.43
C CYS A 75 -3.86 9.38 -5.73
N TYR A 76 -3.14 8.27 -5.53
CA TYR A 76 -1.80 8.28 -4.96
C TYR A 76 -0.82 9.09 -5.84
N HIS A 77 -0.73 8.78 -7.13
CA HIS A 77 0.17 9.49 -8.05
C HIS A 77 -0.19 10.97 -8.20
N ASP A 78 -1.49 11.29 -8.25
CA ASP A 78 -1.97 12.68 -8.31
C ASP A 78 -1.59 13.47 -7.06
N HIS A 79 -1.69 12.85 -5.86
CA HIS A 79 -1.28 13.49 -4.61
C HIS A 79 0.20 13.83 -4.63
N PHE A 80 1.08 12.86 -4.92
CA PHE A 80 2.53 13.09 -4.91
C PHE A 80 3.00 14.01 -6.03
N ARG A 81 2.33 14.02 -7.18
CA ARG A 81 2.61 15.01 -8.23
C ARG A 81 2.34 16.43 -7.75
N ARG A 82 1.18 16.67 -7.14
CA ARG A 82 0.82 18.00 -6.58
C ARG A 82 1.75 18.40 -5.45
N THR A 83 2.13 17.47 -4.59
CA THR A 83 3.05 17.75 -3.48
C THR A 83 4.42 18.17 -4.00
N ARG A 84 4.97 17.50 -5.03
CA ARG A 84 6.23 17.92 -5.66
C ARG A 84 6.14 19.30 -6.29
N GLU A 85 5.06 19.60 -6.99
CA GLU A 85 4.82 20.93 -7.56
C GLU A 85 4.73 22.02 -6.47
N MET A 86 4.35 21.64 -5.24
CA MET A 86 4.29 22.55 -4.08
C MET A 86 5.59 22.55 -3.27
N GLU A 87 6.34 21.44 -3.22
CA GLU A 87 7.62 21.29 -2.48
C GLU A 87 8.81 21.93 -3.21
N GLU A 88 8.71 22.29 -4.48
CA GLU A 88 9.63 23.27 -5.07
C GLU A 88 9.62 24.61 -4.31
N ILE A 89 8.71 24.78 -3.32
CA ILE A 89 8.52 25.96 -2.48
C ILE A 89 8.82 25.69 -0.99
N ALA A 90 8.94 24.43 -0.52
CA ALA A 90 9.19 24.14 0.91
C ALA A 90 9.83 22.75 1.13
N GLU A 91 10.97 22.75 1.85
CA GLU A 91 11.69 21.56 2.30
C GLU A 91 10.99 20.86 3.47
N ASP A 92 11.08 19.52 3.46
CA ASP A 92 11.06 18.57 4.60
C ASP A 92 9.72 18.06 5.13
N THR A 93 9.41 16.78 4.85
CA THR A 93 8.31 16.06 5.49
C THR A 93 8.84 14.85 6.27
N LEU A 94 8.75 14.92 7.61
CA LEU A 94 9.17 13.91 8.56
C LEU A 94 8.29 12.66 8.53
N ILE A 95 8.92 11.49 8.54
CA ILE A 95 8.27 10.18 8.67
C ILE A 95 7.96 9.95 10.16
N GLU A 96 6.68 9.87 10.53
CA GLU A 96 6.29 9.50 11.89
C GLU A 96 6.56 8.02 12.18
N HIS A 97 7.41 7.78 13.16
CA HIS A 97 7.62 6.46 13.75
C HIS A 97 6.78 6.34 15.03
N SER A 98 5.80 5.46 15.05
CA SER A 98 5.08 5.09 16.28
C SER A 98 5.97 4.27 17.21
N GLY A 99 5.94 4.65 18.51
CA GLY A 99 6.79 4.14 19.57
C GLY A 99 6.61 2.67 19.98
N PRO A 100 7.44 2.16 20.91
CA PRO A 100 7.52 0.75 21.27
C PRO A 100 6.46 0.37 22.31
N GLU A 101 5.52 -0.50 21.94
CA GLU A 101 4.77 -1.33 22.88
C GLU A 101 5.39 -2.74 22.95
N GLN A 102 5.35 -3.39 24.11
CA GLN A 102 5.83 -4.77 24.28
C GLN A 102 5.01 -5.71 23.38
N GLU A 103 5.58 -6.09 22.25
CA GLU A 103 4.91 -6.89 21.23
C GLU A 103 5.38 -8.34 21.26
N SER A 104 4.44 -9.29 20.99
CA SER A 104 4.77 -10.70 20.72
C SER A 104 5.71 -10.80 19.51
N GLY A 105 6.59 -11.83 19.47
CA GLY A 105 7.59 -12.00 18.40
C GLY A 105 7.03 -11.94 16.97
N ALA A 106 5.78 -12.39 16.76
CA ALA A 106 5.11 -12.30 15.47
C ALA A 106 4.79 -10.83 15.06
N ARG A 107 4.38 -10.00 16.01
CA ARG A 107 4.13 -8.57 15.76
C ARG A 107 5.42 -7.82 15.47
N GLN A 108 6.48 -8.14 16.18
CA GLN A 108 7.81 -7.58 15.95
C GLN A 108 8.31 -7.93 14.54
N LEU A 109 8.15 -9.18 14.10
CA LEU A 109 8.49 -9.60 12.74
C LEU A 109 7.69 -8.82 11.70
N MET A 110 6.37 -8.71 11.87
CA MET A 110 5.51 -7.95 10.97
C MET A 110 5.90 -6.47 10.88
N ARG A 111 6.32 -5.86 12.00
CA ARG A 111 6.83 -4.50 12.02
C ARG A 111 8.12 -4.38 11.21
N LYS A 112 9.06 -5.33 11.38
CA LYS A 112 10.32 -5.37 10.61
C LYS A 112 10.05 -5.51 9.11
N VAL A 113 9.13 -6.39 8.70
CA VAL A 113 8.74 -6.55 7.30
C VAL A 113 8.14 -5.26 6.73
N ARG A 114 7.24 -4.60 7.46
CA ARG A 114 6.67 -3.32 7.02
C ARG A 114 7.73 -2.23 6.88
N ALA A 115 8.66 -2.13 7.84
CA ALA A 115 9.78 -1.19 7.77
C ALA A 115 10.69 -1.46 6.57
N ALA A 116 10.92 -2.72 6.22
CA ALA A 116 11.68 -3.10 5.02
C ALA A 116 10.97 -2.67 3.73
N ILE A 117 9.64 -2.91 3.66
CA ILE A 117 8.81 -2.51 2.52
C ILE A 117 8.81 -0.98 2.37
N ALA A 118 8.77 -0.24 3.48
CA ALA A 118 8.82 1.23 3.49
C ALA A 118 10.06 1.80 2.81
N ARG A 119 11.19 1.11 2.91
CA ARG A 119 12.47 1.52 2.31
C ARG A 119 12.61 1.20 0.83
N LEU A 120 11.69 0.42 0.25
CA LEU A 120 11.72 0.13 -1.17
C LEU A 120 11.41 1.38 -2.01
N PRO A 121 12.05 1.53 -3.18
CA PRO A 121 11.61 2.50 -4.17
C PRO A 121 10.11 2.35 -4.47
N GLU A 122 9.43 3.46 -4.72
CA GLU A 122 7.97 3.53 -4.87
C GLU A 122 7.38 2.42 -5.75
N GLY A 123 7.85 2.29 -7.00
CA GLY A 123 7.30 1.28 -7.92
C GLY A 123 7.56 -0.17 -7.50
N GLN A 124 8.62 -0.44 -6.71
CA GLN A 124 8.87 -1.76 -6.13
C GLN A 124 7.94 -2.01 -4.95
N ARG A 125 7.74 -1.03 -4.09
CA ARG A 125 6.83 -1.07 -2.94
C ARG A 125 5.39 -1.31 -3.40
N GLN A 126 4.93 -0.60 -4.43
CA GLN A 126 3.60 -0.77 -5.00
C GLN A 126 3.38 -2.21 -5.50
N VAL A 127 4.32 -2.75 -6.27
CA VAL A 127 4.19 -4.10 -6.83
C VAL A 127 4.21 -5.17 -5.73
N VAL A 128 5.12 -5.09 -4.75
CA VAL A 128 5.18 -6.04 -3.63
C VAL A 128 3.88 -6.00 -2.80
N THR A 129 3.36 -4.81 -2.52
CA THR A 129 2.11 -4.68 -1.78
C THR A 129 0.96 -5.37 -2.51
N LEU A 130 0.81 -5.14 -3.81
CA LEU A 130 -0.30 -5.70 -4.58
C LEU A 130 -0.15 -7.22 -4.79
N VAL A 131 1.04 -7.71 -5.15
CA VAL A 131 1.25 -9.12 -5.44
C VAL A 131 1.38 -9.94 -4.16
N ASP A 132 2.35 -9.60 -3.29
CA ASP A 132 2.74 -10.48 -2.19
C ASP A 132 1.87 -10.29 -0.94
N MET A 133 1.32 -9.10 -0.71
CA MET A 133 0.49 -8.84 0.46
C MET A 133 -1.01 -8.97 0.16
N GLU A 134 -1.44 -8.57 -1.03
CA GLU A 134 -2.86 -8.52 -1.38
C GLU A 134 -3.28 -9.61 -2.38
N GLY A 135 -2.32 -10.35 -2.95
CA GLY A 135 -2.59 -11.54 -3.77
C GLY A 135 -3.12 -11.26 -5.17
N PHE A 136 -2.90 -10.05 -5.72
CA PHE A 136 -3.23 -9.77 -7.10
C PHE A 136 -2.29 -10.50 -8.07
N SER A 137 -2.83 -10.97 -9.20
CA SER A 137 -2.05 -11.51 -10.30
C SER A 137 -1.20 -10.42 -10.98
N TYR A 138 -0.15 -10.82 -11.68
CA TYR A 138 0.71 -9.86 -12.40
C TYR A 138 -0.04 -9.07 -13.47
N VAL A 139 -1.04 -9.71 -14.09
CA VAL A 139 -1.91 -9.05 -15.08
C VAL A 139 -2.76 -7.96 -14.43
N GLU A 140 -3.41 -8.27 -13.29
CA GLU A 140 -4.17 -7.28 -12.53
C GLU A 140 -3.30 -6.13 -12.04
N VAL A 141 -2.10 -6.42 -11.53
CA VAL A 141 -1.17 -5.36 -11.09
C VAL A 141 -0.71 -4.48 -12.24
N ALA A 142 -0.46 -5.05 -13.42
CA ALA A 142 -0.16 -4.30 -14.64
C ALA A 142 -1.31 -3.34 -15.00
N GLN A 143 -2.56 -3.79 -14.89
CA GLN A 143 -3.76 -2.98 -15.11
C GLN A 143 -3.97 -1.90 -14.03
N ILE A 144 -3.75 -2.26 -12.75
CA ILE A 144 -3.89 -1.33 -11.61
C ILE A 144 -2.90 -0.19 -11.70
N LEU A 145 -1.62 -0.50 -11.97
CA LEU A 145 -0.53 0.48 -11.99
C LEU A 145 -0.31 1.13 -13.36
N ASP A 146 -1.04 0.68 -14.39
CA ASP A 146 -0.90 1.13 -15.77
C ASP A 146 0.54 1.01 -16.31
N VAL A 147 1.15 -0.16 -16.11
CA VAL A 147 2.51 -0.48 -16.56
C VAL A 147 2.55 -1.81 -17.29
N PRO A 148 3.52 -2.03 -18.19
CA PRO A 148 3.71 -3.34 -18.83
C PRO A 148 3.93 -4.47 -17.81
N ILE A 149 3.42 -5.67 -18.07
CA ILE A 149 3.57 -6.84 -17.21
C ILE A 149 5.06 -7.18 -16.95
N GLY A 150 5.94 -6.99 -17.93
CA GLY A 150 7.39 -7.15 -17.76
C GLY A 150 7.97 -6.18 -16.73
N THR A 151 7.39 -4.97 -16.60
CA THR A 151 7.76 -4.00 -15.58
C THR A 151 7.33 -4.48 -14.19
N VAL A 152 6.14 -5.06 -14.06
CA VAL A 152 5.68 -5.68 -12.81
C VAL A 152 6.65 -6.78 -12.37
N MET A 153 6.98 -7.71 -13.28
CA MET A 153 7.89 -8.84 -13.01
C MET A 153 9.28 -8.36 -12.58
N SER A 154 9.86 -7.41 -13.31
CA SER A 154 11.20 -6.90 -13.01
C SER A 154 11.26 -6.10 -11.69
N ARG A 155 10.23 -5.29 -11.38
CA ARG A 155 10.11 -4.58 -10.11
C ARG A 155 9.94 -5.55 -8.95
N LEU A 156 9.11 -6.58 -9.10
CA LEU A 156 8.89 -7.60 -8.07
C LEU A 156 10.15 -8.40 -7.78
N CYS A 157 10.87 -8.82 -8.81
CA CYS A 157 12.14 -9.55 -8.67
C CYS A 157 13.16 -8.73 -7.86
N ARG A 158 13.35 -7.45 -8.22
CA ARG A 158 14.26 -6.55 -7.49
C ARG A 158 13.81 -6.32 -6.04
N ALA A 159 12.52 -6.06 -5.83
CA ALA A 159 11.96 -5.86 -4.50
C ALA A 159 12.18 -7.07 -3.58
N ARG A 160 11.89 -8.28 -4.07
CA ARG A 160 12.10 -9.51 -3.32
C ARG A 160 13.58 -9.75 -3.01
N GLY A 161 14.49 -9.39 -3.93
CA GLY A 161 15.93 -9.44 -3.70
C GLY A 161 16.35 -8.54 -2.53
N VAL A 162 15.96 -7.27 -2.57
CA VAL A 162 16.26 -6.30 -1.51
C VAL A 162 15.67 -6.74 -0.17
N LEU A 163 14.40 -7.16 -0.15
CA LEU A 163 13.73 -7.62 1.08
C LEU A 163 14.40 -8.87 1.67
N LYS A 164 14.81 -9.81 0.83
CA LYS A 164 15.52 -11.03 1.26
C LYS A 164 16.82 -10.69 1.97
N GLU A 165 17.65 -9.82 1.39
CA GLU A 165 18.93 -9.43 1.99
C GLU A 165 18.71 -8.65 3.29
N TRP A 166 17.75 -7.73 3.29
CA TRP A 166 17.45 -6.93 4.48
C TRP A 166 16.90 -7.80 5.63
N LEU A 167 15.94 -8.67 5.35
CA LEU A 167 15.36 -9.58 6.35
C LEU A 167 16.38 -10.60 6.84
N ARG A 168 17.29 -11.07 5.99
CA ARG A 168 18.38 -11.96 6.40
C ARG A 168 19.31 -11.27 7.41
N ALA A 169 19.67 -10.01 7.18
CA ALA A 169 20.49 -9.24 8.10
C ALA A 169 19.79 -8.99 9.44
N GLU A 170 18.49 -8.69 9.41
CA GLU A 170 17.70 -8.41 10.61
C GLU A 170 17.31 -9.65 11.43
N LEU A 171 17.21 -10.80 10.78
CA LEU A 171 16.86 -12.08 11.41
C LEU A 171 18.08 -12.93 11.75
N ALA A 172 19.28 -12.52 11.32
CA ALA A 172 20.50 -13.17 11.77
C ALA A 172 20.57 -13.10 13.30
N PRO A 173 20.82 -14.21 14.01
CA PRO A 173 21.04 -14.15 15.45
C PRO A 173 22.17 -13.15 15.70
N ALA A 174 21.93 -12.21 16.61
CA ALA A 174 22.97 -11.26 17.03
C ALA A 174 24.23 -12.10 17.34
N ALA A 175 25.26 -11.92 16.53
CA ALA A 175 26.52 -12.63 16.75
C ALA A 175 26.89 -12.39 18.21
N ALA A 176 27.09 -13.48 18.96
CA ALA A 176 27.36 -13.46 20.37
C ALA A 176 28.41 -12.38 20.64
N ALA A 177 28.07 -11.43 21.51
CA ALA A 177 29.00 -10.41 21.94
C ALA A 177 30.30 -11.12 22.35
N PRO A 178 31.49 -10.65 21.92
CA PRO A 178 32.74 -11.29 22.30
C PRO A 178 32.79 -11.39 23.83
N GLU A 179 32.91 -12.61 24.33
CA GLU A 179 33.04 -12.87 25.77
C GLU A 179 34.11 -11.93 26.34
N ALA A 180 33.70 -11.05 27.24
CA ALA A 180 34.63 -10.22 27.98
C ALA A 180 35.58 -11.14 28.74
N LYS A 181 36.81 -11.30 28.25
CA LYS A 181 37.90 -11.99 28.97
C LYS A 181 38.10 -11.31 30.32
N ILE A 182 37.54 -11.91 31.35
CA ILE A 182 37.86 -11.55 32.73
C ILE A 182 39.33 -11.80 32.94
N ARG A 183 40.14 -10.74 32.90
CA ARG A 183 41.52 -10.79 33.35
C ARG A 183 41.51 -10.98 34.86
N ARG A 184 41.89 -12.18 35.33
CA ARG A 184 42.26 -12.41 36.73
C ARG A 184 43.47 -11.52 37.05
N ILE A 185 43.25 -10.57 37.93
CA ILE A 185 44.37 -9.82 38.57
C ILE A 185 44.87 -10.73 39.70
N LYS A 186 46.16 -10.99 39.66
CA LYS A 186 46.90 -11.69 40.69
C LYS A 186 47.33 -10.68 41.74
#